data_c49c03c0f97b3e327b43e289277fd169
#
_entry.id   c49c03c0f97b3e327b43e289277fd169
#
_cell.length_a   1.000
_cell.length_b   1.000
_cell.length_c   1.000
_cell.angle_alpha   90.00
_cell.angle_beta   90.00
_cell.angle_gamma   90.00
#
_symmetry.space_group_name_H-M   'P 1'
#
loop_
_entity.id
_entity.type
_entity.pdbx_description
1 polymer ?
#
loop_
_entity_poly.entity_id
_entity_poly.type
_entity_poly.pdbx_seq_one_letter_code
_entity_poly.pdbx_strand_id
1 'polypeptide(L)'
;TDAGLIDPNVAALVPRITVQEDASYSDRFPTGRWSDVTIELRDGTRLASGETNARGGPEAPMAMQEVEAKFHVMAAALPEPRRKRIWTMRDRLLEPDATFEELAQVVRPSIESSHA
;
A
#
# COMPACT_ATOMS: atom_id res chain seq x y z
N THR A 1 6.48 6.28 3.77
CA THR A 1 6.55 7.05 5.05
C THR A 1 7.49 8.23 4.88
N ASP A 2 7.28 9.31 5.62
CA ASP A 2 8.14 10.51 5.59
C ASP A 2 9.61 10.15 5.87
N ALA A 3 9.84 9.19 6.75
CA ALA A 3 11.18 8.67 7.04
C ALA A 3 11.88 8.10 5.79
N GLY A 4 11.15 7.43 4.90
CA GLY A 4 11.73 6.92 3.64
C GLY A 4 12.08 8.02 2.65
N LEU A 5 11.34 9.15 2.66
CA LEU A 5 11.60 10.28 1.77
C LEU A 5 12.88 11.05 2.13
N ILE A 6 13.28 11.02 3.40
CA ILE A 6 14.47 11.69 3.91
C ILE A 6 15.66 10.75 4.12
N ASP A 7 15.50 9.45 3.84
CA ASP A 7 16.59 8.48 3.96
C ASP A 7 17.66 8.74 2.89
N PRO A 8 18.92 9.07 3.28
CA PRO A 8 19.98 9.36 2.32
C PRO A 8 20.35 8.15 1.44
N ASN A 9 20.14 6.92 1.91
CA ASN A 9 20.40 5.72 1.09
C ASN A 9 19.36 5.60 -0.02
N VAL A 10 18.08 5.91 0.27
CA VAL A 10 17.01 5.94 -0.73
C VAL A 10 17.28 7.08 -1.72
N ALA A 11 17.61 8.28 -1.24
CA ALA A 11 17.91 9.43 -2.07
C ALA A 11 19.09 9.18 -3.03
N ALA A 12 20.11 8.43 -2.59
CA ALA A 12 21.25 8.05 -3.42
C ALA A 12 20.91 7.06 -4.55
N LEU A 13 19.80 6.36 -4.47
CA LEU A 13 19.34 5.44 -5.52
C LEU A 13 18.55 6.15 -6.62
N VAL A 14 17.85 7.24 -6.30
CA VAL A 14 16.96 7.94 -7.24
C VAL A 14 17.65 8.31 -8.57
N PRO A 15 18.86 8.94 -8.59
CA PRO A 15 19.51 9.29 -9.85
C PRO A 15 20.02 8.08 -10.66
N ARG A 16 19.92 6.87 -10.10
CA ARG A 16 20.30 5.61 -10.75
C ARG A 16 19.12 4.86 -11.36
N ILE A 17 17.92 5.38 -11.17
CA ILE A 17 16.69 4.80 -11.69
C ILE A 17 16.40 5.45 -13.05
N THR A 18 16.21 4.62 -14.07
CA THR A 18 15.71 5.04 -15.37
C THR A 18 14.33 4.43 -15.57
N VAL A 19 13.35 5.27 -15.90
CA VAL A 19 11.99 4.82 -16.24
C VAL A 19 11.81 4.95 -17.74
N GLN A 20 11.34 3.89 -18.38
CA GLN A 20 11.09 3.84 -19.81
C GLN A 20 9.68 3.34 -20.06
N GLU A 21 9.03 3.85 -21.09
CA GLU A 21 7.78 3.31 -21.58
C GLU A 21 8.04 2.05 -22.39
N ASP A 22 7.23 1.01 -22.16
CA ASP A 22 7.13 -0.16 -23.03
C ASP A 22 5.77 -0.13 -23.73
N ALA A 23 5.78 -0.02 -25.07
CA ALA A 23 4.58 0.06 -25.87
C ALA A 23 3.69 -1.16 -25.69
N SER A 24 4.27 -2.35 -25.47
CA SER A 24 3.49 -3.57 -25.26
C SER A 24 2.68 -3.53 -23.95
N TYR A 25 3.12 -2.75 -22.95
CA TYR A 25 2.38 -2.51 -21.72
C TYR A 25 1.33 -1.42 -21.89
N SER A 26 1.68 -0.36 -22.60
CA SER A 26 0.76 0.76 -22.90
C SER A 26 -0.44 0.30 -23.71
N ASP A 27 -0.23 -0.55 -24.71
CA ASP A 27 -1.29 -1.09 -25.59
C ASP A 27 -2.31 -1.97 -24.83
N ARG A 28 -1.92 -2.55 -23.71
CA ARG A 28 -2.81 -3.36 -22.86
C ARG A 28 -3.59 -2.55 -21.82
N PHE A 29 -3.29 -1.26 -21.67
CA PHE A 29 -4.06 -0.38 -20.80
C PHE A 29 -5.42 -0.05 -21.46
N PRO A 30 -6.56 -0.01 -20.73
CA PRO A 30 -6.71 -0.05 -19.29
C PRO A 30 -6.99 -1.44 -18.69
N THR A 31 -6.93 -2.53 -19.47
CA THR A 31 -7.25 -3.90 -19.01
C THR A 31 -6.37 -4.33 -17.83
N GLY A 32 -5.13 -3.85 -17.79
CA GLY A 32 -4.22 -4.05 -16.66
C GLY A 32 -3.19 -2.92 -16.59
N ARG A 33 -2.34 -2.97 -15.57
CA ARG A 33 -1.19 -2.05 -15.40
C ARG A 33 0.06 -2.89 -15.24
N TRP A 34 0.81 -2.98 -16.32
CA TRP A 34 1.95 -3.86 -16.44
C TRP A 34 3.25 -3.08 -16.23
N SER A 35 4.21 -3.71 -15.62
CA SER A 35 5.56 -3.21 -15.46
C SER A 35 6.54 -4.36 -15.27
N ASP A 36 7.81 -4.10 -15.51
CA ASP A 36 8.92 -4.93 -15.09
C ASP A 36 10.03 -4.05 -14.49
N VAL A 37 10.92 -4.67 -13.74
CA VAL A 37 12.07 -4.01 -13.15
C VAL A 37 13.30 -4.86 -13.38
N THR A 38 14.37 -4.24 -13.89
CA THR A 38 15.69 -4.84 -13.95
C THR A 38 16.65 -4.07 -13.07
N ILE A 39 17.34 -4.77 -12.17
CA ILE A 39 18.38 -4.22 -11.31
C ILE A 39 19.72 -4.79 -11.77
N GLU A 40 20.66 -3.90 -12.10
CA GLU A 40 22.03 -4.28 -12.38
C GLU A 40 22.90 -4.05 -11.14
N LEU A 41 23.50 -5.09 -10.64
CA LEU A 41 24.39 -5.05 -9.49
C LEU A 41 25.79 -4.57 -9.90
N ARG A 42 26.62 -4.23 -8.91
CA ARG A 42 27.99 -3.73 -9.16
C ARG A 42 28.91 -4.73 -9.83
N ASP A 43 28.64 -6.02 -9.69
CA ASP A 43 29.39 -7.12 -10.30
C ASP A 43 28.90 -7.46 -11.72
N GLY A 44 27.95 -6.68 -12.25
CA GLY A 44 27.33 -6.90 -13.54
C GLY A 44 26.17 -7.89 -13.55
N THR A 45 25.83 -8.49 -12.42
CA THR A 45 24.68 -9.39 -12.30
C THR A 45 23.39 -8.61 -12.56
N ARG A 46 22.49 -9.14 -13.37
CA ARG A 46 21.17 -8.57 -13.65
C ARG A 46 20.07 -9.39 -12.99
N LEU A 47 19.25 -8.72 -12.20
CA LEU A 47 18.08 -9.28 -11.54
C LEU A 47 16.84 -8.67 -12.20
N ALA A 48 16.00 -9.50 -12.81
CA ALA A 48 14.77 -9.07 -13.47
C ALA A 48 13.54 -9.62 -12.73
N SER A 49 12.52 -8.78 -12.53
CA SER A 49 11.26 -9.21 -11.96
C SER A 49 10.42 -10.05 -12.93
N GLY A 50 10.68 -9.92 -14.22
CA GLY A 50 9.73 -10.30 -15.25
C GLY A 50 8.50 -9.40 -15.27
N GLU A 51 7.63 -9.64 -16.23
CA GLU A 51 6.39 -8.90 -16.39
C GLU A 51 5.46 -9.09 -15.18
N THR A 52 4.95 -7.99 -14.64
CA THR A 52 4.09 -8.00 -13.46
C THR A 52 2.88 -7.10 -13.71
N ASN A 53 1.66 -7.61 -13.49
CA ASN A 53 0.44 -6.82 -13.47
C ASN A 53 0.20 -6.26 -12.08
N ALA A 54 -0.26 -5.01 -12.00
CA ALA A 54 -0.63 -4.40 -10.73
C ALA A 54 -1.76 -5.20 -10.06
N ARG A 55 -1.55 -5.55 -8.79
CA ARG A 55 -2.51 -6.34 -8.01
C ARG A 55 -3.65 -5.47 -7.48
N GLY A 56 -4.83 -6.07 -7.35
CA GLY A 56 -6.04 -5.45 -6.81
C GLY A 56 -7.09 -5.09 -7.86
N GLY A 57 -6.78 -5.28 -9.16
CA GLY A 57 -7.74 -5.19 -10.25
C GLY A 57 -8.49 -6.52 -10.49
N PRO A 58 -9.49 -6.54 -11.38
CA PRO A 58 -10.27 -7.73 -11.68
C PRO A 58 -9.44 -8.93 -12.15
N GLU A 59 -8.38 -8.68 -12.93
CA GLU A 59 -7.50 -9.71 -13.50
C GLU A 59 -6.47 -10.24 -12.50
N ALA A 60 -6.20 -9.49 -11.44
CA ALA A 60 -5.24 -9.85 -10.41
C ALA A 60 -5.78 -9.48 -9.01
N PRO A 61 -6.89 -10.09 -8.56
CA PRO A 61 -7.53 -9.75 -7.30
C PRO A 61 -6.62 -10.07 -6.11
N MET A 62 -6.75 -9.29 -5.05
CA MET A 62 -6.12 -9.59 -3.78
C MET A 62 -7.06 -10.46 -2.93
N ALA A 63 -6.50 -11.47 -2.28
CA ALA A 63 -7.22 -12.20 -1.24
C ALA A 63 -7.47 -11.29 -0.02
N MET A 64 -8.55 -11.55 0.74
CA MET A 64 -8.89 -10.72 1.89
C MET A 64 -7.77 -10.67 2.94
N GLN A 65 -7.05 -11.78 3.15
CA GLN A 65 -5.90 -11.81 4.04
C GLN A 65 -4.76 -10.89 3.59
N GLU A 66 -4.55 -10.73 2.28
CA GLU A 66 -3.55 -9.82 1.74
C GLU A 66 -3.96 -8.35 1.94
N VAL A 67 -5.26 -8.06 1.79
CA VAL A 67 -5.81 -6.72 2.07
C VAL A 67 -5.66 -6.39 3.56
N GLU A 68 -5.95 -7.34 4.45
CA GLU A 68 -5.77 -7.20 5.89
C GLU A 68 -4.31 -6.95 6.27
N ALA A 69 -3.40 -7.77 5.74
CA ALA A 69 -1.97 -7.60 5.97
C ALA A 69 -1.48 -6.22 5.51
N LYS A 70 -1.88 -5.79 4.32
CA LYS A 70 -1.58 -4.46 3.79
C LYS A 70 -2.12 -3.36 4.68
N PHE A 71 -3.38 -3.46 5.14
CA PHE A 71 -3.97 -2.50 6.06
C PHE A 71 -3.12 -2.37 7.34
N HIS A 72 -2.74 -3.49 7.97
CA HIS A 72 -1.95 -3.47 9.20
C HIS A 72 -0.54 -2.88 9.01
N VAL A 73 0.08 -3.08 7.85
CA VAL A 73 1.36 -2.46 7.49
C VAL A 73 1.19 -0.95 7.30
N MET A 74 0.20 -0.52 6.54
CA MET A 74 -0.04 0.91 6.25
C MET A 74 -0.47 1.69 7.48
N ALA A 75 -1.21 1.06 8.39
CA ALA A 75 -1.67 1.64 9.64
C ALA A 75 -0.70 1.43 10.83
N ALA A 76 0.56 1.06 10.56
CA ALA A 76 1.53 0.67 11.62
C ALA A 76 1.81 1.79 12.65
N ALA A 77 1.60 3.06 12.28
CA ALA A 77 1.72 4.19 13.20
C ALA A 77 0.62 4.22 14.29
N LEU A 78 -0.48 3.49 14.09
CA LEU A 78 -1.56 3.39 15.09
C LEU A 78 -1.29 2.24 16.06
N PRO A 79 -1.68 2.36 17.34
CA PRO A 79 -1.64 1.26 18.29
C PRO A 79 -2.41 0.03 17.78
N GLU A 80 -1.88 -1.16 18.03
CA GLU A 80 -2.47 -2.41 17.52
C GLU A 80 -3.95 -2.58 17.88
N PRO A 81 -4.41 -2.33 19.13
CA PRO A 81 -5.84 -2.47 19.47
C PRO A 81 -6.73 -1.56 18.61
N ARG A 82 -6.24 -0.36 18.28
CA ARG A 82 -6.97 0.58 17.44
C ARG A 82 -7.04 0.09 15.99
N ARG A 83 -5.94 -0.42 15.44
CA ARG A 83 -5.92 -1.02 14.10
C ARG A 83 -6.94 -2.16 14.00
N LYS A 84 -6.96 -3.06 14.97
CA LYS A 84 -7.92 -4.17 15.03
C LYS A 84 -9.37 -3.66 15.04
N ARG A 85 -9.67 -2.64 15.85
CA ARG A 85 -11.01 -2.04 15.89
C ARG A 85 -11.42 -1.42 14.56
N ILE A 86 -10.51 -0.67 13.92
CA ILE A 86 -10.78 -0.10 12.58
C ILE A 86 -11.02 -1.23 11.56
N TRP A 87 -10.22 -2.27 11.59
CA TRP A 87 -10.38 -3.41 10.67
C TRP A 87 -11.72 -4.10 10.83
N THR A 88 -12.18 -4.34 12.06
CA THR A 88 -13.48 -4.98 12.33
C THR A 88 -14.68 -4.10 11.93
N MET A 89 -14.50 -2.78 11.84
CA MET A 89 -15.56 -1.90 11.32
C MET A 89 -15.99 -2.24 9.88
N ARG A 90 -15.12 -2.87 9.09
CA ARG A 90 -15.46 -3.35 7.74
C ARG A 90 -16.73 -4.20 7.76
N ASP A 91 -16.80 -5.16 8.67
CA ASP A 91 -17.93 -6.09 8.75
C ASP A 91 -19.14 -5.39 9.36
N ARG A 92 -18.92 -4.56 10.38
CA ARG A 92 -19.99 -3.76 11.01
C ARG A 92 -20.67 -2.82 10.01
N LEU A 93 -19.93 -2.18 9.10
CA LEU A 93 -20.47 -1.26 8.11
C LEU A 93 -21.34 -1.94 7.03
N LEU A 94 -21.33 -3.28 6.96
CA LEU A 94 -22.21 -4.04 6.08
C LEU A 94 -23.58 -4.33 6.71
N GLU A 95 -23.73 -4.09 8.00
CA GLU A 95 -25.02 -4.30 8.69
C GLU A 95 -26.00 -3.16 8.38
N PRO A 96 -27.32 -3.46 8.24
CA PRO A 96 -28.32 -2.47 7.84
C PRO A 96 -28.50 -1.31 8.81
N ASP A 97 -28.15 -1.49 10.07
CA ASP A 97 -28.26 -0.50 11.15
C ASP A 97 -26.94 0.24 11.43
N ALA A 98 -25.90 -0.01 10.62
CA ALA A 98 -24.61 0.65 10.77
C ALA A 98 -24.73 2.16 10.55
N THR A 99 -23.98 2.93 11.34
CA THR A 99 -23.97 4.38 11.23
C THR A 99 -22.57 4.93 10.95
N PHE A 100 -22.50 6.06 10.25
CA PHE A 100 -21.23 6.76 10.04
C PHE A 100 -20.59 7.21 11.35
N GLU A 101 -21.40 7.53 12.37
CA GLU A 101 -20.90 7.94 13.68
C GLU A 101 -20.06 6.83 14.36
N GLU A 102 -20.46 5.57 14.24
CA GLU A 102 -19.67 4.44 14.76
C GLU A 102 -18.27 4.39 14.12
N LEU A 103 -18.19 4.58 12.81
CA LEU A 103 -16.90 4.66 12.11
C LEU A 103 -16.10 5.87 12.59
N ALA A 104 -16.74 7.04 12.68
CA ALA A 104 -16.10 8.28 13.08
C ALA A 104 -15.49 8.17 14.49
N GLN A 105 -16.16 7.52 15.44
CA GLN A 105 -15.65 7.29 16.79
C GLN A 105 -14.41 6.41 16.83
N VAL A 106 -14.31 5.42 15.94
CA VAL A 106 -13.14 4.54 15.88
C VAL A 106 -11.96 5.21 15.18
N VAL A 107 -12.24 6.06 14.19
CA VAL A 107 -11.20 6.70 13.36
C VAL A 107 -10.68 8.01 13.97
N ARG A 108 -11.52 8.76 14.72
CA ARG A 108 -11.08 10.00 15.38
C ARG A 108 -9.90 9.75 16.33
N PRO A 109 -8.88 10.63 16.35
CA PRO A 109 -7.85 10.58 17.37
C PRO A 109 -8.49 10.65 18.75
N SER A 110 -8.04 9.84 19.69
CA SER A 110 -8.36 10.08 21.10
C SER A 110 -7.80 11.45 21.46
N ILE A 111 -8.68 12.38 21.81
CA ILE A 111 -8.24 13.64 22.43
C ILE A 111 -7.76 13.20 23.83
N GLU A 112 -6.46 12.95 23.97
CA GLU A 112 -5.88 12.87 25.30
C GLU A 112 -6.11 14.24 25.93
N SER A 113 -7.01 14.27 26.91
CA SER A 113 -7.21 15.43 27.74
C SER A 113 -5.91 15.68 28.50
N SER A 114 -5.06 16.53 27.93
CA SER A 114 -3.89 17.07 28.62
C SER A 114 -4.41 18.02 29.70
N HIS A 115 -4.82 17.43 30.83
CA HIS A 115 -5.03 18.15 32.07
C HIS A 115 -3.86 17.82 32.99
N ALA A 116 -2.90 18.71 33.01
CA ALA A 116 -1.93 18.86 34.08
C ALA A 116 -1.80 20.33 34.41
#